data_9cbda4d05426743f2e98d4df562c4e8f
#
_entry.id   9cbda4d05426743f2e98d4df562c4e8f
#
_cell.length_a   1.000
_cell.length_b   1.000
_cell.length_c   1.000
_cell.angle_alpha   90.00
_cell.angle_beta   90.00
_cell.angle_gamma   90.00
#
_symmetry.space_group_name_H-M   'P 1'
#
loop_
_entity.id
_entity.type
_entity.pdbx_description
1 polymer ?
#
loop_
_entity_poly.entity_id
_entity_poly.type
_entity_poly.pdbx_seq_one_letter_code
_entity_poly.pdbx_strand_id
1 'polypeptide(L)'
;MMEDEIMKENAIQKINKMGKVGGIIINIAKVFCIIGLFFAMAGTIATLCIPKDFIYFKGSTNGSVVINMEAVGKTLSDEDREKINRGESLNGGSVKFEENGKTVTMEEIYADGNTITLSAGGALNQSVSLHDMAYALITAVVTVAMTLVSLFFAGFLCKAFKECVSPFEENVIVKMRHFAYSLIPWVILNSISNSMFNSILNSKMDVQISLDINMLIIVLIILALVYIFQYGAMLQQESDETL
;
A
#
# COMPACT_ATOMS: atom_id res chain seq x y z
N MET A 1 30.12 31.40 26.61
CA MET A 1 28.79 32.05 26.72
C MET A 1 28.27 32.48 25.36
N MET A 2 28.90 33.43 24.63
CA MET A 2 28.44 33.89 23.30
C MET A 2 28.57 32.82 22.21
N GLU A 3 29.59 31.96 22.21
CA GLU A 3 29.72 30.83 21.27
C GLU A 3 28.67 29.75 21.52
N ASP A 4 28.32 29.48 22.76
CA ASP A 4 27.30 28.46 23.11
C ASP A 4 25.89 28.91 22.66
N GLU A 5 25.57 30.21 22.77
CA GLU A 5 24.32 30.78 22.28
C GLU A 5 24.22 30.68 20.75
N ILE A 6 25.31 31.01 20.04
CA ILE A 6 25.35 30.92 18.58
C ILE A 6 25.18 29.44 18.12
N MET A 7 25.83 28.49 18.82
CA MET A 7 25.67 27.06 18.51
C MET A 7 24.23 26.57 18.74
N LYS A 8 23.60 26.99 19.82
CA LYS A 8 22.22 26.65 20.17
C LYS A 8 21.24 27.21 19.15
N GLU A 9 21.39 28.47 18.75
CA GLU A 9 20.54 29.10 17.73
C GLU A 9 20.71 28.42 16.38
N ASN A 10 21.92 28.10 15.94
CA ASN A 10 22.16 27.36 14.70
C ASN A 10 21.54 25.95 14.71
N ALA A 11 21.54 25.26 15.85
CA ALA A 11 20.91 23.95 15.98
C ALA A 11 19.39 24.06 15.85
N ILE A 12 18.77 25.03 16.50
CA ILE A 12 17.31 25.29 16.41
C ILE A 12 16.91 25.64 14.97
N GLN A 13 17.66 26.52 14.30
CA GLN A 13 17.40 26.88 12.91
C GLN A 13 17.43 25.65 11.98
N LYS A 14 18.37 24.70 12.20
CA LYS A 14 18.43 23.44 11.46
C LYS A 14 17.17 22.59 11.70
N ILE A 15 16.72 22.46 12.93
CA ILE A 15 15.50 21.70 13.28
C ILE A 15 14.28 22.32 12.62
N ASN A 16 14.12 23.65 12.71
CA ASN A 16 13.02 24.37 12.10
C ASN A 16 13.02 24.22 10.56
N LYS A 17 14.20 24.24 9.94
CA LYS A 17 14.36 23.98 8.50
C LYS A 17 13.96 22.54 8.15
N MET A 18 14.36 21.55 8.94
CA MET A 18 13.94 20.16 8.76
C MET A 18 12.43 20.01 8.91
N GLY A 19 11.81 20.64 9.89
CA GLY A 19 10.36 20.68 10.07
C GLY A 19 9.65 21.28 8.85
N LYS A 20 10.18 22.38 8.29
CA LYS A 20 9.63 23.00 7.07
C LYS A 20 9.72 22.09 5.85
N VAL A 21 10.89 21.50 5.59
CA VAL A 21 11.11 20.60 4.46
C VAL A 21 10.28 19.33 4.61
N GLY A 22 10.30 18.72 5.80
CA GLY A 22 9.49 17.55 6.11
C GLY A 22 8.00 17.80 5.91
N GLY A 23 7.50 18.95 6.34
CA GLY A 23 6.11 19.36 6.13
C GLY A 23 5.72 19.45 4.66
N ILE A 24 6.60 19.96 3.78
CA ILE A 24 6.37 20.00 2.33
C ILE A 24 6.28 18.57 1.78
N ILE A 25 7.24 17.72 2.10
CA ILE A 25 7.27 16.32 1.64
C ILE A 25 6.01 15.58 2.07
N ILE A 26 5.61 15.72 3.35
CA ILE A 26 4.40 15.08 3.88
C ILE A 26 3.14 15.60 3.20
N ASN A 27 3.05 16.88 2.88
CA ASN A 27 1.89 17.41 2.16
C ASN A 27 1.80 16.84 0.74
N ILE A 28 2.92 16.70 0.04
CA ILE A 28 2.97 16.03 -1.27
C ILE A 28 2.54 14.56 -1.11
N ALA A 29 3.08 13.85 -0.13
CA ALA A 29 2.73 12.45 0.14
C ALA A 29 1.22 12.29 0.46
N LYS A 30 0.61 13.21 1.21
CA LYS A 30 -0.84 13.20 1.47
C LYS A 30 -1.65 13.31 0.19
N VAL A 31 -1.27 14.19 -0.74
CA VAL A 31 -1.98 14.35 -2.02
C VAL A 31 -1.93 13.04 -2.81
N PHE A 32 -0.74 12.42 -2.93
CA PHE A 32 -0.61 11.13 -3.59
C PHE A 32 -1.42 10.03 -2.89
N CYS A 33 -1.42 10.00 -1.57
CA CYS A 33 -2.18 9.04 -0.78
C CYS A 33 -3.70 9.20 -0.99
N ILE A 34 -4.22 10.44 -1.05
CA ILE A 34 -5.63 10.72 -1.32
C ILE A 34 -6.02 10.26 -2.73
N ILE A 35 -5.19 10.57 -3.73
CA ILE A 35 -5.39 10.13 -5.10
C ILE A 35 -5.38 8.58 -5.17
N GLY A 36 -4.39 7.95 -4.54
CA GLY A 36 -4.29 6.49 -4.45
C GLY A 36 -5.50 5.85 -3.76
N LEU A 37 -5.98 6.46 -2.67
CA LEU A 37 -7.18 6.01 -1.97
C LEU A 37 -8.42 6.07 -2.87
N PHE A 38 -8.58 7.15 -3.62
CA PHE A 38 -9.69 7.30 -4.56
C PHE A 38 -9.67 6.21 -5.64
N PHE A 39 -8.52 5.95 -6.26
CA PHE A 39 -8.38 4.89 -7.26
C PHE A 39 -8.57 3.49 -6.67
N ALA A 40 -8.05 3.24 -5.46
CA ALA A 40 -8.23 1.96 -4.77
C ALA A 40 -9.71 1.70 -4.45
N MET A 41 -10.43 2.71 -3.97
CA MET A 41 -11.89 2.61 -3.73
C MET A 41 -12.66 2.37 -5.03
N ALA A 42 -12.39 3.13 -6.07
CA ALA A 42 -13.03 2.98 -7.37
C ALA A 42 -12.77 1.58 -7.95
N GLY A 43 -11.53 1.09 -7.87
CA GLY A 43 -11.15 -0.27 -8.29
C GLY A 43 -11.87 -1.35 -7.50
N THR A 44 -11.98 -1.19 -6.17
CA THR A 44 -12.69 -2.13 -5.30
C THR A 44 -14.18 -2.19 -5.67
N ILE A 45 -14.83 -1.03 -5.86
CA ILE A 45 -16.24 -0.96 -6.25
C ILE A 45 -16.44 -1.61 -7.62
N ALA A 46 -15.60 -1.28 -8.61
CA ALA A 46 -15.65 -1.88 -9.93
C ALA A 46 -15.54 -3.40 -9.88
N THR A 47 -14.60 -3.92 -9.07
CA THR A 47 -14.40 -5.36 -8.89
C THR A 47 -15.62 -6.05 -8.25
N LEU A 48 -16.26 -5.39 -7.28
CA LEU A 48 -17.48 -5.93 -6.63
C LEU A 48 -18.72 -5.87 -7.53
N CYS A 49 -18.78 -4.94 -8.49
CA CYS A 49 -19.87 -4.83 -9.45
C CYS A 49 -19.81 -5.91 -10.56
N ILE A 50 -18.66 -6.56 -10.75
CA ILE A 50 -18.49 -7.63 -11.72
C ILE A 50 -19.06 -8.94 -11.14
N PRO A 51 -19.87 -9.71 -11.90
CA PRO A 51 -20.37 -11.00 -11.44
C PRO A 51 -19.23 -11.96 -11.07
N LYS A 52 -19.43 -12.78 -10.03
CA LYS A 52 -18.37 -13.65 -9.45
C LYS A 52 -17.70 -14.55 -10.48
N ASP A 53 -18.48 -15.09 -11.40
CA ASP A 53 -18.01 -16.11 -12.35
C ASP A 53 -17.66 -15.51 -13.72
N PHE A 54 -17.61 -14.17 -13.84
CA PHE A 54 -17.34 -13.52 -15.12
C PHE A 54 -15.87 -13.56 -15.50
N ILE A 55 -14.98 -13.23 -14.55
CA ILE A 55 -13.52 -13.25 -14.74
C ILE A 55 -12.87 -14.02 -13.61
N TYR A 56 -12.09 -15.02 -13.96
CA TYR A 56 -11.25 -15.72 -13.01
C TYR A 56 -9.87 -16.01 -13.61
N PHE A 57 -8.87 -15.94 -12.75
CA PHE A 57 -7.49 -16.19 -13.09
C PHE A 57 -7.17 -17.64 -12.73
N LYS A 58 -6.77 -18.42 -13.72
CA LYS A 58 -6.16 -19.72 -13.46
C LYS A 58 -4.67 -19.53 -13.42
N GLY A 59 -4.06 -19.69 -12.26
CA GLY A 59 -2.65 -19.46 -12.10
C GLY A 59 -1.82 -20.74 -12.23
N SER A 60 -0.64 -20.69 -12.81
CA SER A 60 0.53 -21.56 -12.75
C SER A 60 1.76 -20.75 -13.04
N THR A 61 2.91 -21.38 -13.17
CA THR A 61 4.09 -20.71 -13.75
C THR A 61 3.78 -19.99 -15.08
N ASN A 62 2.62 -20.24 -15.65
CA ASN A 62 2.07 -19.65 -16.86
C ASN A 62 0.55 -19.45 -16.65
N GLY A 63 0.10 -18.23 -16.39
CA GLY A 63 -1.30 -17.94 -16.02
C GLY A 63 -2.29 -17.96 -17.18
N SER A 64 -3.56 -18.25 -16.90
CA SER A 64 -4.64 -18.03 -17.84
C SER A 64 -5.75 -17.17 -17.26
N VAL A 65 -6.30 -16.28 -18.07
CA VAL A 65 -7.49 -15.49 -17.75
C VAL A 65 -8.68 -16.14 -18.43
N VAL A 66 -9.73 -16.42 -17.67
CA VAL A 66 -10.95 -17.03 -18.19
C VAL A 66 -12.09 -16.02 -18.02
N ILE A 67 -12.76 -15.72 -19.13
CA ILE A 67 -13.88 -14.79 -19.19
C ILE A 67 -15.14 -15.60 -19.47
N ASN A 68 -16.08 -15.62 -18.54
CA ASN A 68 -17.37 -16.29 -18.73
C ASN A 68 -18.43 -15.28 -19.16
N MET A 69 -18.82 -15.33 -20.42
CA MET A 69 -19.80 -14.42 -21.02
C MET A 69 -21.22 -14.66 -20.48
N GLU A 70 -21.55 -15.88 -20.06
CA GLU A 70 -22.85 -16.20 -19.49
C GLU A 70 -23.10 -15.45 -18.17
N ALA A 71 -22.08 -15.22 -17.37
CA ALA A 71 -22.19 -14.48 -16.12
C ALA A 71 -22.64 -13.02 -16.28
N VAL A 72 -22.51 -12.45 -17.48
CA VAL A 72 -23.04 -11.11 -17.86
C VAL A 72 -24.25 -11.19 -18.76
N GLY A 73 -24.90 -12.36 -18.86
CA GLY A 73 -26.10 -12.59 -19.68
C GLY A 73 -25.86 -12.53 -21.20
N LYS A 74 -24.62 -12.73 -21.63
CA LYS A 74 -24.24 -12.79 -23.03
C LYS A 74 -23.92 -14.22 -23.46
N THR A 75 -24.38 -14.63 -24.63
CA THR A 75 -24.02 -15.90 -25.26
C THR A 75 -23.12 -15.64 -26.46
N LEU A 76 -22.06 -16.44 -26.59
CA LEU A 76 -21.20 -16.42 -27.76
C LEU A 76 -21.90 -17.21 -28.88
N SER A 77 -22.05 -16.59 -30.07
CA SER A 77 -22.51 -17.29 -31.23
C SER A 77 -21.45 -18.28 -31.73
N ASP A 78 -21.89 -19.30 -32.51
CA ASP A 78 -20.94 -20.25 -33.10
C ASP A 78 -19.95 -19.56 -34.05
N GLU A 79 -20.39 -18.51 -34.72
CA GLU A 79 -19.56 -17.69 -35.60
C GLU A 79 -18.50 -16.91 -34.82
N ASP A 80 -18.86 -16.31 -33.66
CA ASP A 80 -17.91 -15.57 -32.82
C ASP A 80 -16.87 -16.52 -32.22
N ARG A 81 -17.31 -17.71 -31.76
CA ARG A 81 -16.39 -18.75 -31.27
C ARG A 81 -15.36 -19.16 -32.32
N GLU A 82 -15.85 -19.37 -33.56
CA GLU A 82 -14.98 -19.77 -34.66
C GLU A 82 -13.97 -18.66 -35.04
N LYS A 83 -14.40 -17.39 -35.00
CA LYS A 83 -13.51 -16.23 -35.20
C LYS A 83 -12.45 -16.12 -34.11
N ILE A 84 -12.84 -16.31 -32.84
CA ILE A 84 -11.89 -16.30 -31.70
C ILE A 84 -10.88 -17.43 -31.86
N ASN A 85 -11.34 -18.65 -32.16
CA ASN A 85 -10.46 -19.80 -32.30
C ASN A 85 -9.55 -19.74 -33.54
N ARG A 86 -9.91 -18.94 -34.55
CA ARG A 86 -9.04 -18.63 -35.69
C ARG A 86 -8.07 -17.46 -35.41
N GLY A 87 -8.17 -16.79 -34.26
CA GLY A 87 -7.37 -15.62 -33.95
C GLY A 87 -7.76 -14.34 -34.68
N GLU A 88 -8.88 -14.32 -35.38
CA GLU A 88 -9.32 -13.19 -36.21
C GLU A 88 -9.89 -12.03 -35.40
N SER A 89 -10.42 -12.29 -34.21
CA SER A 89 -11.10 -11.28 -33.38
C SER A 89 -10.18 -10.35 -32.60
N LEU A 90 -8.88 -10.59 -32.54
CA LEU A 90 -7.91 -9.82 -31.72
C LEU A 90 -6.78 -9.22 -32.57
N ASN A 91 -7.03 -8.87 -33.84
CA ASN A 91 -6.08 -8.18 -34.72
C ASN A 91 -4.64 -8.72 -34.66
N GLY A 92 -4.45 -10.03 -34.54
CA GLY A 92 -3.13 -10.67 -34.60
C GLY A 92 -2.11 -10.25 -33.56
N GLY A 93 -2.52 -9.60 -32.51
CA GLY A 93 -1.62 -9.11 -31.48
C GLY A 93 -1.35 -10.15 -30.40
N SER A 94 -0.17 -10.78 -30.41
CA SER A 94 0.33 -11.46 -29.23
C SER A 94 0.62 -10.41 -28.16
N VAL A 95 -0.08 -10.48 -27.03
CA VAL A 95 0.23 -9.63 -25.88
C VAL A 95 1.47 -10.24 -25.18
N LYS A 96 2.57 -9.52 -25.23
CA LYS A 96 3.80 -9.94 -24.56
C LYS A 96 3.87 -9.27 -23.20
N PHE A 97 4.01 -10.05 -22.15
CA PHE A 97 4.33 -9.59 -20.81
C PHE A 97 5.77 -9.97 -20.49
N GLU A 98 6.53 -9.05 -19.94
CA GLU A 98 7.89 -9.29 -19.49
C GLU A 98 7.88 -9.38 -17.96
N GLU A 99 8.05 -10.58 -17.42
CA GLU A 99 8.14 -10.83 -15.99
C GLU A 99 9.47 -11.55 -15.69
N ASN A 100 10.27 -10.97 -14.80
CA ASN A 100 11.58 -11.52 -14.39
C ASN A 100 12.55 -11.85 -15.54
N GLY A 101 12.57 -11.02 -16.60
CA GLY A 101 13.46 -11.21 -17.76
C GLY A 101 13.02 -12.36 -18.68
N LYS A 102 11.83 -12.90 -18.51
CA LYS A 102 11.22 -13.87 -19.44
C LYS A 102 10.05 -13.23 -20.15
N THR A 103 10.09 -13.24 -21.47
CA THR A 103 8.96 -12.83 -22.30
C THR A 103 7.90 -13.93 -22.26
N VAL A 104 6.77 -13.66 -21.61
CA VAL A 104 5.61 -14.54 -21.65
C VAL A 104 4.76 -14.15 -22.86
N THR A 105 4.73 -15.00 -23.84
CA THR A 105 3.86 -14.83 -25.02
C THR A 105 2.52 -15.46 -24.70
N MET A 106 1.40 -14.74 -24.89
CA MET A 106 0.08 -15.38 -24.89
C MET A 106 0.00 -16.29 -26.13
N GLU A 107 0.11 -17.59 -25.90
CA GLU A 107 0.24 -18.57 -26.98
C GLU A 107 -1.10 -19.03 -27.51
N GLU A 108 -2.17 -18.97 -26.72
CA GLU A 108 -3.46 -19.49 -27.16
C GLU A 108 -4.64 -18.67 -26.61
N ILE A 109 -5.52 -18.25 -27.50
CA ILE A 109 -6.85 -17.74 -27.18
C ILE A 109 -7.83 -18.71 -27.77
N TYR A 110 -8.67 -19.32 -26.94
CA TYR A 110 -9.71 -20.21 -27.43
C TYR A 110 -11.04 -19.95 -26.72
N ALA A 111 -12.13 -20.17 -27.46
CA ALA A 111 -13.47 -20.09 -26.94
C ALA A 111 -14.08 -21.49 -26.89
N ASP A 112 -14.61 -21.87 -25.73
CA ASP A 112 -15.35 -23.09 -25.50
C ASP A 112 -16.69 -22.77 -24.83
N GLY A 113 -17.79 -23.12 -25.51
CA GLY A 113 -19.11 -22.71 -25.06
C GLY A 113 -19.23 -21.18 -24.95
N ASN A 114 -19.60 -20.66 -23.79
CA ASN A 114 -19.69 -19.24 -23.50
C ASN A 114 -18.44 -18.69 -22.77
N THR A 115 -17.35 -19.43 -22.81
CA THR A 115 -16.13 -19.12 -22.09
C THR A 115 -15.01 -18.79 -23.06
N ILE A 116 -14.33 -17.65 -22.84
CA ILE A 116 -13.12 -17.27 -23.57
C ILE A 116 -11.93 -17.48 -22.63
N THR A 117 -10.96 -18.27 -23.04
CA THR A 117 -9.73 -18.52 -22.29
C THR A 117 -8.54 -17.91 -23.01
N LEU A 118 -7.81 -17.05 -22.30
CA LEU A 118 -6.53 -16.50 -22.73
C LEU A 118 -5.45 -17.20 -21.92
N SER A 119 -4.64 -18.05 -22.51
CA SER A 119 -3.59 -18.78 -21.80
C SER A 119 -2.21 -18.38 -22.26
N ALA A 120 -1.34 -18.20 -21.29
CA ALA A 120 0.10 -18.07 -21.49
C ALA A 120 0.75 -19.36 -20.97
N GLY A 121 1.05 -20.27 -21.87
CA GLY A 121 1.64 -21.60 -21.73
C GLY A 121 1.78 -22.23 -20.32
N GLY A 122 1.05 -23.31 -20.02
CA GLY A 122 1.18 -24.13 -18.79
C GLY A 122 -0.04 -24.13 -17.85
N ALA A 123 -0.49 -25.30 -17.40
CA ALA A 123 -1.72 -25.44 -16.65
C ALA A 123 -1.56 -25.24 -15.13
N LEU A 124 -2.48 -24.49 -14.51
CA LEU A 124 -2.71 -24.50 -13.06
C LEU A 124 -3.99 -25.18 -12.65
N ASN A 125 -3.87 -25.79 -11.48
CA ASN A 125 -4.99 -26.46 -10.82
C ASN A 125 -5.81 -25.57 -9.89
N GLN A 126 -5.61 -24.24 -9.91
CA GLN A 126 -6.32 -23.35 -8.99
C GLN A 126 -6.82 -22.09 -9.68
N SER A 127 -8.09 -21.76 -9.46
CA SER A 127 -8.72 -20.56 -10.00
C SER A 127 -8.95 -19.54 -8.89
N VAL A 128 -8.49 -18.30 -9.10
CA VAL A 128 -8.80 -17.16 -8.24
C VAL A 128 -9.83 -16.31 -8.95
N SER A 129 -10.99 -16.11 -8.36
CA SER A 129 -11.99 -15.22 -8.93
C SER A 129 -11.58 -13.75 -8.73
N LEU A 130 -12.01 -12.89 -9.64
CA LEU A 130 -11.83 -11.45 -9.48
C LEU A 130 -12.50 -10.95 -8.18
N HIS A 131 -13.55 -11.63 -7.74
CA HIS A 131 -14.25 -11.34 -6.49
C HIS A 131 -13.42 -11.65 -5.23
N ASP A 132 -12.59 -12.69 -5.28
CA ASP A 132 -11.67 -13.01 -4.17
C ASP A 132 -10.60 -11.91 -4.03
N MET A 133 -10.18 -11.33 -5.14
CA MET A 133 -9.27 -10.16 -5.14
C MET A 133 -9.92 -8.92 -4.50
N ALA A 134 -11.25 -8.78 -4.53
CA ALA A 134 -11.92 -7.65 -3.91
C ALA A 134 -11.67 -7.59 -2.39
N TYR A 135 -11.59 -8.73 -1.70
CA TYR A 135 -11.27 -8.76 -0.27
C TYR A 135 -9.87 -8.22 0.02
N ALA A 136 -8.89 -8.56 -0.82
CA ALA A 136 -7.53 -8.00 -0.69
C ALA A 136 -7.52 -6.49 -0.98
N LEU A 137 -8.29 -6.04 -1.97
CA LEU A 137 -8.43 -4.62 -2.28
C LEU A 137 -9.09 -3.84 -1.13
N ILE A 138 -10.08 -4.41 -0.44
CA ILE A 138 -10.69 -3.80 0.75
C ILE A 138 -9.65 -3.59 1.84
N THR A 139 -8.83 -4.60 2.14
CA THR A 139 -7.76 -4.46 3.14
C THR A 139 -6.72 -3.44 2.71
N ALA A 140 -6.39 -3.37 1.42
CA ALA A 140 -5.50 -2.33 0.88
C ALA A 140 -6.08 -0.93 1.06
N VAL A 141 -7.38 -0.72 0.79
CA VAL A 141 -8.06 0.56 1.01
C VAL A 141 -7.95 0.99 2.48
N VAL A 142 -8.22 0.06 3.42
CA VAL A 142 -8.09 0.34 4.87
C VAL A 142 -6.65 0.69 5.24
N THR A 143 -5.67 -0.03 4.69
CA THR A 143 -4.25 0.24 4.94
C THR A 143 -3.83 1.61 4.40
N VAL A 144 -4.26 1.98 3.20
CA VAL A 144 -3.99 3.31 2.62
C VAL A 144 -4.67 4.42 3.43
N ALA A 145 -5.90 4.20 3.90
CA ALA A 145 -6.59 5.14 4.78
C ALA A 145 -5.82 5.34 6.09
N MET A 146 -5.30 4.27 6.69
CA MET A 146 -4.50 4.35 7.91
C MET A 146 -3.13 5.02 7.66
N THR A 147 -2.53 4.80 6.49
CA THR A 147 -1.33 5.53 6.04
C THR A 147 -1.60 7.04 6.00
N LEU A 148 -2.76 7.44 5.48
CA LEU A 148 -3.16 8.86 5.44
C LEU A 148 -3.29 9.44 6.86
N VAL A 149 -3.88 8.71 7.81
CA VAL A 149 -3.95 9.11 9.22
C VAL A 149 -2.56 9.31 9.81
N SER A 150 -1.63 8.38 9.60
CA SER A 150 -0.24 8.50 10.07
C SER A 150 0.47 9.71 9.44
N LEU A 151 0.22 10.00 8.16
CA LEU A 151 0.74 11.20 7.47
C LEU A 151 0.16 12.51 8.05
N PHE A 152 -1.06 12.51 8.58
CA PHE A 152 -1.58 13.68 9.30
C PHE A 152 -0.81 13.91 10.60
N PHE A 153 -0.58 12.87 11.41
CA PHE A 153 0.21 13.00 12.63
C PHE A 153 1.66 13.39 12.35
N ALA A 154 2.28 12.83 11.32
CA ALA A 154 3.60 13.26 10.86
C ALA A 154 3.62 14.75 10.46
N GLY A 155 2.56 15.23 9.79
CA GLY A 155 2.41 16.64 9.43
C GLY A 155 2.31 17.55 10.66
N PHE A 156 1.57 17.15 11.70
CA PHE A 156 1.50 17.88 12.95
C PHE A 156 2.85 17.92 13.67
N LEU A 157 3.60 16.82 13.63
CA LEU A 157 4.95 16.76 14.19
C LEU A 157 5.92 17.70 13.43
N CYS A 158 5.90 17.68 12.11
CA CYS A 158 6.71 18.59 11.29
C CYS A 158 6.37 20.07 11.54
N LYS A 159 5.08 20.37 11.76
CA LYS A 159 4.66 21.72 12.14
C LYS A 159 5.20 22.10 13.51
N ALA A 160 5.15 21.20 14.50
CA ALA A 160 5.72 21.45 15.82
C ALA A 160 7.23 21.71 15.73
N PHE A 161 7.99 20.91 14.98
CA PHE A 161 9.42 21.15 14.74
C PHE A 161 9.73 22.46 14.02
N LYS A 162 8.86 22.90 13.11
CA LYS A 162 9.03 24.17 12.39
C LYS A 162 8.92 25.38 13.32
N GLU A 163 8.13 25.28 14.38
CA GLU A 163 7.73 26.40 15.25
C GLU A 163 8.39 26.32 16.64
N CYS A 164 9.13 25.26 16.93
CA CYS A 164 9.74 25.05 18.25
C CYS A 164 10.97 25.96 18.48
N VAL A 165 11.13 26.38 19.73
CA VAL A 165 12.32 27.06 20.24
C VAL A 165 13.29 26.05 20.87
N SER A 166 12.77 24.90 21.31
CA SER A 166 13.55 23.78 21.81
C SER A 166 12.97 22.45 21.33
N PRO A 167 13.79 21.45 20.96
CA PRO A 167 13.28 20.13 20.61
C PRO A 167 12.64 19.40 21.80
N PHE A 168 12.89 19.88 23.02
CA PHE A 168 12.35 19.33 24.27
C PHE A 168 11.04 19.98 24.71
N GLU A 169 10.44 20.83 23.89
CA GLU A 169 9.12 21.39 24.17
C GLU A 169 8.06 20.30 24.28
N GLU A 170 7.19 20.44 25.26
CA GLU A 170 6.10 19.50 25.50
C GLU A 170 5.23 19.25 24.23
N ASN A 171 4.96 20.32 23.47
CA ASN A 171 4.21 20.21 22.22
C ASN A 171 4.89 19.30 21.19
N VAL A 172 6.21 19.36 21.04
CA VAL A 172 6.99 18.49 20.15
C VAL A 172 6.91 17.04 20.61
N ILE A 173 7.15 16.80 21.91
CA ILE A 173 7.12 15.47 22.52
C ILE A 173 5.73 14.83 22.36
N VAL A 174 4.66 15.57 22.63
CA VAL A 174 3.27 15.09 22.49
C VAL A 174 2.96 14.74 21.03
N LYS A 175 3.36 15.58 20.05
CA LYS A 175 3.13 15.28 18.63
C LYS A 175 3.96 14.08 18.16
N MET A 176 5.19 13.93 18.64
CA MET A 176 6.05 12.79 18.34
C MET A 176 5.44 11.49 18.89
N ARG A 177 4.91 11.52 20.11
CA ARG A 177 4.22 10.38 20.73
C ARG A 177 2.96 9.98 19.95
N HIS A 178 2.12 10.93 19.54
CA HIS A 178 0.94 10.64 18.73
C HIS A 178 1.31 10.04 17.38
N PHE A 179 2.35 10.56 16.73
CA PHE A 179 2.86 9.97 15.49
C PHE A 179 3.33 8.53 15.70
N ALA A 180 4.15 8.26 16.73
CA ALA A 180 4.63 6.91 17.05
C ALA A 180 3.46 5.93 17.27
N TYR A 181 2.44 6.31 18.03
CA TYR A 181 1.27 5.47 18.26
C TYR A 181 0.44 5.24 17.00
N SER A 182 0.40 6.20 16.07
CA SER A 182 -0.32 6.01 14.81
C SER A 182 0.33 4.98 13.89
N LEU A 183 1.61 4.69 14.06
CA LEU A 183 2.33 3.70 13.27
C LEU A 183 2.00 2.26 13.68
N ILE A 184 1.60 2.01 14.93
CA ILE A 184 1.31 0.67 15.44
C ILE A 184 0.16 0.00 14.64
N PRO A 185 -1.05 0.59 14.55
CA PRO A 185 -2.13 0.01 13.77
C PRO A 185 -1.80 -0.04 12.27
N TRP A 186 -1.00 0.90 11.76
CA TRP A 186 -0.55 0.88 10.38
C TRP A 186 0.31 -0.35 10.07
N VAL A 187 1.28 -0.70 10.93
CA VAL A 187 2.13 -1.89 10.76
C VAL A 187 1.29 -3.17 10.75
N ILE A 188 0.31 -3.28 11.65
CA ILE A 188 -0.57 -4.44 11.74
C ILE A 188 -1.43 -4.57 10.48
N LEU A 189 -2.06 -3.50 10.04
CA LEU A 189 -2.90 -3.50 8.84
C LEU A 189 -2.10 -3.78 7.57
N ASN A 190 -0.88 -3.23 7.47
CA ASN A 190 0.01 -3.49 6.35
C ASN A 190 0.40 -4.98 6.28
N SER A 191 0.70 -5.61 7.42
CA SER A 191 1.00 -7.03 7.50
C SER A 191 -0.20 -7.90 7.08
N ILE A 192 -1.41 -7.55 7.54
CA ILE A 192 -2.63 -8.26 7.14
C ILE A 192 -2.88 -8.11 5.64
N SER A 193 -2.77 -6.91 5.10
CA SER A 193 -2.97 -6.65 3.68
C SER A 193 -1.99 -7.45 2.82
N ASN A 194 -0.70 -7.42 3.15
CA ASN A 194 0.32 -8.20 2.43
C ASN A 194 0.06 -9.71 2.52
N SER A 195 -0.35 -10.22 3.69
CA SER A 195 -0.70 -11.63 3.87
C SER A 195 -1.89 -12.04 3.01
N MET A 196 -2.92 -11.20 2.92
CA MET A 196 -4.07 -11.47 2.07
C MET A 196 -3.71 -11.49 0.58
N PHE A 197 -2.93 -10.50 0.12
CA PHE A 197 -2.45 -10.51 -1.26
C PHE A 197 -1.61 -11.75 -1.58
N ASN A 198 -0.69 -12.12 -0.70
CA ASN A 198 0.15 -13.30 -0.88
C ASN A 198 -0.66 -14.61 -0.85
N SER A 199 -1.69 -14.71 0.01
CA SER A 199 -2.57 -15.88 0.06
C SER A 199 -3.33 -16.05 -1.25
N ILE A 200 -3.85 -14.97 -1.81
CA ILE A 200 -4.57 -14.98 -3.08
C ILE A 200 -3.64 -15.35 -4.23
N LEU A 201 -2.46 -14.71 -4.31
CA LEU A 201 -1.49 -14.95 -5.37
C LEU A 201 -0.90 -16.37 -5.33
N ASN A 202 -0.67 -16.92 -4.13
CA ASN A 202 -0.10 -18.26 -3.96
C ASN A 202 -1.17 -19.36 -3.91
N SER A 203 -2.45 -19.01 -4.09
CA SER A 203 -3.58 -19.95 -4.07
C SER A 203 -3.62 -20.86 -2.82
N LYS A 204 -3.02 -20.40 -1.73
CA LYS A 204 -3.10 -21.04 -0.41
C LYS A 204 -4.03 -20.18 0.43
N MET A 205 -5.19 -20.71 0.79
CA MET A 205 -6.09 -20.04 1.74
C MET A 205 -5.53 -19.96 3.16
N ASP A 206 -4.24 -20.17 3.31
CA ASP A 206 -3.53 -20.10 4.58
C ASP A 206 -3.05 -18.66 4.78
N VAL A 207 -3.86 -17.86 5.45
CA VAL A 207 -3.52 -16.47 5.79
C VAL A 207 -2.46 -16.50 6.89
N GLN A 208 -1.19 -16.60 6.49
CA GLN A 208 -0.07 -16.47 7.43
C GLN A 208 0.18 -14.99 7.69
N ILE A 209 -0.27 -14.50 8.84
CA ILE A 209 0.03 -13.13 9.28
C ILE A 209 1.51 -13.09 9.69
N SER A 210 2.36 -12.63 8.80
CA SER A 210 3.76 -12.36 9.10
C SER A 210 3.91 -10.89 9.50
N LEU A 211 4.13 -10.63 10.79
CA LEU A 211 4.47 -9.29 11.25
C LEU A 211 5.86 -8.91 10.73
N ASP A 212 5.95 -7.75 10.10
CA ASP A 212 7.25 -7.22 9.68
C ASP A 212 8.03 -6.72 10.92
N ILE A 213 8.97 -7.56 11.36
CA ILE A 213 9.81 -7.28 12.53
C ILE A 213 10.61 -5.99 12.33
N ASN A 214 11.06 -5.68 11.11
CA ASN A 214 11.82 -4.46 10.84
C ASN A 214 10.97 -3.21 11.12
N MET A 215 9.71 -3.23 10.69
CA MET A 215 8.77 -2.13 10.97
C MET A 215 8.47 -1.99 12.46
N LEU A 216 8.33 -3.10 13.19
CA LEU A 216 8.17 -3.07 14.65
C LEU A 216 9.39 -2.45 15.34
N ILE A 217 10.61 -2.81 14.92
CA ILE A 217 11.84 -2.22 15.45
C ILE A 217 11.87 -0.71 15.20
N ILE A 218 11.49 -0.24 14.02
CA ILE A 218 11.42 1.20 13.72
C ILE A 218 10.46 1.92 14.68
N VAL A 219 9.27 1.36 14.92
CA VAL A 219 8.29 1.93 15.86
C VAL A 219 8.86 1.97 17.28
N LEU A 220 9.53 0.91 17.72
CA LEU A 220 10.18 0.86 19.04
C LEU A 220 11.28 1.92 19.17
N ILE A 221 12.11 2.12 18.12
CA ILE A 221 13.13 3.16 18.10
C ILE A 221 12.50 4.55 18.24
N ILE A 222 11.41 4.83 17.50
CA ILE A 222 10.71 6.11 17.59
C ILE A 222 10.14 6.32 19.00
N LEU A 223 9.53 5.28 19.61
CA LEU A 223 9.04 5.35 20.98
C LEU A 223 10.17 5.57 21.99
N ALA A 224 11.30 4.90 21.82
CA ALA A 224 12.49 5.12 22.68
C ALA A 224 12.97 6.57 22.57
N LEU A 225 13.02 7.13 21.35
CA LEU A 225 13.36 8.54 21.16
C LEU A 225 12.38 9.47 21.88
N VAL A 226 11.06 9.18 21.84
CA VAL A 226 10.06 9.97 22.59
C VAL A 226 10.39 10.01 24.07
N TYR A 227 10.73 8.87 24.68
CA TYR A 227 11.10 8.81 26.09
C TYR A 227 12.42 9.54 26.40
N ILE A 228 13.41 9.44 25.50
CA ILE A 228 14.68 10.19 25.65
C ILE A 228 14.41 11.71 25.63
N PHE A 229 13.60 12.19 24.70
CA PHE A 229 13.23 13.61 24.63
C PHE A 229 12.43 14.06 25.87
N GLN A 230 11.53 13.21 26.35
CA GLN A 230 10.77 13.49 27.57
C GLN A 230 11.68 13.59 28.79
N TYR A 231 12.67 12.70 28.92
CA TYR A 231 13.67 12.76 29.99
C TYR A 231 14.54 14.01 29.85
N GLY A 232 14.97 14.36 28.65
CA GLY A 232 15.71 15.59 28.37
C GLY A 232 14.95 16.86 28.74
N ALA A 233 13.63 16.89 28.52
CA ALA A 233 12.77 17.99 28.95
C ALA A 233 12.73 18.14 30.48
N MET A 234 12.63 17.01 31.21
CA MET A 234 12.68 17.03 32.70
C MET A 234 13.99 17.58 33.21
N LEU A 235 15.13 17.13 32.67
CA LEU A 235 16.44 17.62 33.05
C LEU A 235 16.61 19.12 32.75
N GLN A 236 16.08 19.59 31.64
CA GLN A 236 16.10 21.02 31.32
C GLN A 236 15.30 21.83 32.33
N GLN A 237 14.12 21.36 32.71
CA GLN A 237 13.28 22.03 33.71
C GLN A 237 13.97 22.09 35.09
N GLU A 238 14.55 20.97 35.54
CA GLU A 238 15.30 20.95 36.79
C GLU A 238 16.51 21.93 36.80
N SER A 239 17.20 22.06 35.66
CA SER A 239 18.29 23.01 35.49
C SER A 239 17.82 24.46 35.55
N ASP A 240 16.67 24.75 34.93
CA ASP A 240 16.12 26.11 34.91
C ASP A 240 15.53 26.53 36.27
N GLU A 241 15.10 25.57 37.11
CA GLU A 241 14.61 25.83 38.48
C GLU A 241 15.76 26.03 39.52
N THR A 242 16.99 25.63 39.18
CA THR A 242 18.14 25.70 40.05
C THR A 242 19.03 26.94 39.82
N LEU A 243 18.72 27.74 38.82
CA LEU A 243 19.40 29.00 38.50
C LEU A 243 18.62 30.20 38.98
#